data_2e67c867779260d128422614bb3af173
#
_entry.id   2e67c867779260d128422614bb3af173
#
_cell.length_a   1.000
_cell.length_b   1.000
_cell.length_c   1.000
_cell.angle_alpha   90.00
_cell.angle_beta   90.00
_cell.angle_gamma   90.00
#
_symmetry.space_group_name_H-M   'P 1'
#
loop_
_entity.id
_entity.type
_entity.pdbx_description
1 polymer ?
#
loop_
_entity_poly.entity_id
_entity_poly.type
_entity_poly.pdbx_seq_one_letter_code
_entity_poly.pdbx_strand_id
1 'polypeptide(L)' 'MHTIRTHFGGLDVGDSFIYQYYVYKKVSAYNAVNCHTMQTKKFKLDQLIEVTPE' A
#
# COMPACT_ATOMS: atom_id res chain seq x y z
N MET A 1 7.26 -1.81 16.92
CA MET A 1 7.46 -1.81 15.46
C MET A 1 7.21 -0.42 14.92
N HIS A 2 8.10 0.09 14.11
CA HIS A 2 7.96 1.41 13.52
C HIS A 2 7.46 1.30 12.09
N THR A 3 6.57 2.20 11.71
CA THR A 3 6.17 2.35 10.32
C THR A 3 6.54 3.74 9.85
N ILE A 4 6.74 3.87 8.54
CA ILE A 4 7.00 5.15 7.90
C ILE A 4 5.80 5.50 7.05
N ARG A 5 5.30 6.74 7.21
CA ARG A 5 4.20 7.23 6.41
C ARG A 5 4.74 7.75 5.08
N THR A 6 4.15 7.32 3.99
CA THR A 6 4.55 7.75 2.66
C THR A 6 3.32 7.82 1.75
N HIS A 7 3.54 8.19 0.50
CA HIS A 7 2.46 8.29 -0.48
C HIS A 7 2.40 7.03 -1.32
N PHE A 8 1.19 6.61 -1.68
CA PHE A 8 1.00 5.43 -2.52
C PHE A 8 1.77 5.54 -3.83
N GLY A 9 1.80 6.74 -4.43
CA GLY A 9 2.52 6.98 -5.68
C GLY A 9 4.03 6.82 -5.60
N GLY A 10 4.59 6.83 -4.38
CA GLY A 10 6.02 6.62 -4.19
C GLY A 10 6.44 5.16 -4.15
N LEU A 11 5.48 4.23 -4.22
CA LEU A 11 5.76 2.80 -4.17
C LEU A 11 5.90 2.24 -5.57
N ASP A 12 6.74 1.19 -5.69
CA ASP A 12 6.85 0.41 -6.92
C ASP A 12 5.82 -0.71 -6.91
N VAL A 13 5.45 -1.16 -8.11
CA VAL A 13 4.58 -2.33 -8.25
C VAL A 13 5.28 -3.53 -7.59
N GLY A 14 4.55 -4.24 -6.75
CA GLY A 14 5.09 -5.34 -5.98
C GLY A 14 5.41 -4.98 -4.54
N ASP A 15 5.47 -3.69 -4.20
CA ASP A 15 5.72 -3.26 -2.83
C ASP A 15 4.49 -3.49 -1.96
N SER A 16 4.73 -3.89 -0.71
CA SER A 16 3.68 -4.06 0.28
C SER A 16 3.60 -2.83 1.17
N PHE A 17 2.40 -2.53 1.65
CA PHE A 17 2.19 -1.39 2.55
C PHE A 17 0.99 -1.67 3.45
N ILE A 18 0.81 -0.82 4.46
CA ILE A 18 -0.28 -0.96 5.42
C ILE A 18 -1.23 0.22 5.23
N TYR A 19 -2.52 -0.08 5.14
CA TYR A 19 -3.56 0.92 5.04
C TYR A 19 -4.77 0.45 5.85
N GLN A 20 -5.20 1.27 6.83
CA GLN A 20 -6.35 0.97 7.69
C GLN A 20 -6.29 -0.44 8.28
N TYR A 21 -5.14 -0.76 8.88
CA TYR A 21 -4.89 -2.03 9.57
C TYR A 21 -4.76 -3.27 8.68
N TYR A 22 -4.83 -3.10 7.36
CA TYR A 22 -4.67 -4.22 6.43
C TYR A 22 -3.41 -4.04 5.61
N VAL A 23 -2.78 -5.18 5.28
CA VAL A 23 -1.63 -5.18 4.38
C VAL A 23 -2.12 -5.29 2.95
N TYR A 24 -1.60 -4.40 2.10
CA TYR A 24 -1.90 -4.37 0.67
C TYR A 24 -0.63 -4.56 -0.12
N LYS A 25 -0.76 -5.04 -1.34
CA LYS A 25 0.35 -5.14 -2.29
C LYS A 25 0.00 -4.34 -3.54
N LYS A 26 0.88 -3.42 -3.92
CA LYS A 26 0.65 -2.59 -5.10
C LYS A 26 0.78 -3.45 -6.36
N VAL A 27 -0.25 -3.43 -7.20
CA VAL A 27 -0.28 -4.24 -8.42
C VAL A 27 -0.24 -3.41 -9.69
N SER A 28 -0.53 -2.12 -9.59
CA SER A 28 -0.45 -1.19 -10.73
C SER A 28 -0.32 0.23 -10.20
N ALA A 29 -0.24 1.20 -11.11
CA ALA A 29 -0.04 2.61 -10.74
C ALA A 29 -1.10 3.12 -9.76
N TYR A 30 -2.33 2.62 -9.84
CA TYR A 30 -3.45 3.12 -9.03
C TYR A 30 -4.16 2.04 -8.23
N ASN A 31 -3.68 0.80 -8.25
CA ASN A 31 -4.40 -0.31 -7.63
C ASN A 31 -3.50 -1.14 -6.72
N ALA A 32 -4.11 -1.66 -5.66
CA ALA A 32 -3.43 -2.59 -4.77
C ALA A 32 -4.42 -3.66 -4.34
N VAL A 33 -3.90 -4.84 -4.03
CA VAL A 33 -4.70 -5.97 -3.56
C VAL A 33 -4.56 -6.07 -2.05
N ASN A 34 -5.71 -6.20 -1.35
CA ASN A 34 -5.72 -6.50 0.06
C ASN A 34 -5.26 -7.95 0.24
N CYS A 35 -4.14 -8.13 0.94
CA CYS A 35 -3.57 -9.47 1.12
C CYS A 35 -4.41 -10.37 2.01
N HIS A 36 -5.34 -9.80 2.75
CA HIS A 36 -6.22 -10.56 3.63
C HIS A 36 -7.51 -11.01 2.92
N THR A 37 -8.16 -10.09 2.19
CA THR A 37 -9.43 -10.37 1.52
C THR A 37 -9.26 -10.71 0.05
N MET A 38 -8.09 -10.44 -0.52
CA MET A 38 -7.77 -10.63 -1.93
C MET A 38 -8.57 -9.71 -2.85
N GLN A 39 -9.14 -8.63 -2.29
CA GLN A 39 -9.89 -7.65 -3.09
C GLN A 39 -8.97 -6.54 -3.56
N THR A 40 -9.19 -6.08 -4.78
CA THR A 40 -8.44 -4.97 -5.35
C THR A 40 -9.09 -3.65 -4.95
N LYS A 41 -8.26 -2.69 -4.53
CA LYS A 41 -8.70 -1.36 -4.16
C LYS A 41 -7.93 -0.32 -4.96
N LYS A 42 -8.65 0.71 -5.41
CA LYS A 42 -8.03 1.82 -6.11
C LYS A 42 -7.52 2.86 -5.11
N PHE A 43 -6.30 3.36 -5.33
CA PHE A 43 -5.68 4.38 -4.50
C PHE A 43 -5.31 5.59 -5.34
N LYS A 44 -5.32 6.76 -4.70
CA LYS A 44 -4.78 7.97 -5.33
C LYS A 44 -3.27 8.01 -5.11
N LEU A 45 -2.55 8.67 -6.02
CA LEU A 45 -1.10 8.77 -5.90
C LEU A 45 -0.66 9.51 -4.64
N ASP A 46 -1.46 10.46 -4.17
CA ASP A 46 -1.17 11.24 -2.98
C ASP A 46 -1.78 10.63 -1.71
N GLN A 47 -2.36 9.45 -1.80
CA GLN A 47 -2.93 8.77 -0.65
C GLN A 47 -1.82 8.37 0.32
N LEU A 48 -1.96 8.80 1.59
CA LEU A 48 -1.00 8.43 2.63
C LEU A 48 -1.20 6.99 3.05
N ILE A 49 -0.11 6.25 3.10
CA ILE A 49 -0.08 4.86 3.54
C ILE A 49 1.15 4.68 4.43
N GLU A 50 1.29 3.52 5.03
CA GLU A 50 2.41 3.22 5.90
C GLU A 50 3.19 2.03 5.36
N VAL A 51 4.52 2.11 5.49
CA VAL A 51 5.39 1.00 5.12
C VAL A 51 6.26 0.65 6.32
N THR A 52 6.65 -0.62 6.41
CA THR A 52 7.55 -1.08 7.44
C THR A 52 8.97 -0.96 6.92
N PRO A 53 9.83 -0.15 7.54
CA PRO A 53 11.24 -0.05 7.11
C PRO A 53 11.96 -1.36 7.45
N GLU A 54 12.91 -1.70 6.61
CA GLU A 54 13.74 -2.86 6.87
C GLU A 54 14.95 -2.53 7.70
#